data_b10db8fcb7c5704494ae5c3b6e7e0e33
#
_entry.id   b10db8fcb7c5704494ae5c3b6e7e0e33
#
_cell.length_a   1.000
_cell.length_b   1.000
_cell.length_c   1.000
_cell.angle_alpha   90.00
_cell.angle_beta   90.00
_cell.angle_gamma   90.00
#
_symmetry.space_group_name_H-M   'P 1'
#
loop_
_entity.id
_entity.type
_entity.pdbx_description
1 polymer ?
#
loop_
_entity_poly.entity_id
_entity_poly.type
_entity_poly.pdbx_seq_one_letter_code
_entity_poly.pdbx_strand_id
1 'polypeptide(L)'
;AAARKPTLDRLFATCPNIRLRAHGTAVGMPSDDDMGNSEVGHNAIGAGQVYSQGAALVANAIADGSIWQGEAWQQIIAGAKTGRGVIHFIGLFSDGNVHSHIDHLKAMVGRAKGEGVKAVRIHALLDGRDVPETSALDYVVPFEAFLAELSADGFDARIASGGGRQNITMDRYDANWAMVEKGWHTHVLGEGQQFANATAAVNGLREQNPGTIDQDLPPFVIGDNGQPVGAIEDGDSVVFFNFRGDRAIEITRAFEDADFARFDRVRAPKVTYAGMLQYDGDLKLPRRFLVAPPAIANTTGEWFSKSGIAQFACSETQKFGHVTYFWNGNRS
;
A
#
# COMPACT_ATOMS: atom_id res chain seq x y z
N ALA A 1 -2.03 -29.06 -14.15
CA ALA A 1 -1.66 -30.36 -14.67
C ALA A 1 -2.57 -30.91 -15.78
N ALA A 2 -3.67 -30.20 -16.14
CA ALA A 2 -4.58 -30.62 -17.21
C ALA A 2 -4.11 -30.26 -18.63
N ALA A 3 -3.12 -29.38 -18.76
CA ALA A 3 -2.62 -28.94 -20.06
C ALA A 3 -1.77 -30.03 -20.76
N ARG A 4 -1.93 -30.14 -22.07
CA ARG A 4 -1.01 -30.92 -22.91
C ARG A 4 0.31 -30.14 -23.04
N LYS A 5 1.41 -30.68 -22.54
CA LYS A 5 2.73 -30.00 -22.50
C LYS A 5 3.90 -30.89 -22.99
N PRO A 6 3.79 -31.51 -24.17
CA PRO A 6 4.79 -32.52 -24.64
C PRO A 6 6.21 -31.93 -24.74
N THR A 7 6.36 -30.66 -25.12
CA THR A 7 7.66 -30.00 -25.19
C THR A 7 8.26 -29.80 -23.81
N LEU A 8 7.48 -29.31 -22.84
CA LEU A 8 7.96 -29.14 -21.46
C LEU A 8 8.27 -30.49 -20.81
N ASP A 9 7.44 -31.52 -21.02
CA ASP A 9 7.69 -32.87 -20.51
C ASP A 9 9.02 -33.43 -21.06
N ARG A 10 9.27 -33.26 -22.37
CA ARG A 10 10.54 -33.64 -22.99
C ARG A 10 11.71 -32.84 -22.40
N LEU A 11 11.59 -31.52 -22.25
CA LEU A 11 12.67 -30.69 -21.70
C LEU A 11 12.98 -31.07 -20.25
N PHE A 12 11.97 -31.29 -19.42
CA PHE A 12 12.17 -31.76 -18.04
C PHE A 12 12.83 -33.11 -17.94
N ALA A 13 12.59 -34.00 -18.92
CA ALA A 13 13.18 -35.35 -18.93
C ALA A 13 14.61 -35.38 -19.50
N THR A 14 14.96 -34.47 -20.40
CA THR A 14 16.20 -34.56 -21.20
C THR A 14 17.20 -33.43 -21.00
N CYS A 15 16.78 -32.30 -20.39
CA CYS A 15 17.65 -31.15 -20.17
C CYS A 15 17.95 -30.97 -18.68
N PRO A 16 19.12 -30.39 -18.32
CA PRO A 16 19.37 -29.96 -16.97
C PRO A 16 18.27 -28.98 -16.49
N ASN A 17 17.72 -29.25 -15.33
CA ASN A 17 16.69 -28.38 -14.74
C ASN A 17 16.83 -28.33 -13.22
N ILE A 18 16.38 -27.23 -12.61
CA ILE A 18 16.36 -27.01 -11.18
C ILE A 18 15.06 -26.32 -10.78
N ARG A 19 14.60 -26.61 -9.58
CA ARG A 19 13.47 -25.90 -8.98
C ARG A 19 14.00 -24.75 -8.13
N LEU A 20 13.43 -23.56 -8.30
CA LEU A 20 13.70 -22.39 -7.48
C LEU A 20 12.59 -22.23 -6.44
N ARG A 21 12.95 -21.82 -5.23
CA ARG A 21 11.97 -21.38 -4.25
C ARG A 21 11.43 -20.02 -4.69
N ALA A 22 10.10 -19.83 -4.59
CA ALA A 22 9.41 -18.65 -5.09
C ALA A 22 8.70 -17.84 -3.99
N HIS A 23 8.98 -18.09 -2.71
CA HIS A 23 8.38 -17.41 -1.57
C HIS A 23 9.37 -17.30 -0.41
N GLY A 24 8.98 -16.57 0.61
CA GLY A 24 9.71 -16.44 1.85
C GLY A 24 11.06 -15.75 1.68
N THR A 25 11.98 -16.08 2.55
CA THR A 25 13.34 -15.52 2.57
C THR A 25 14.13 -15.78 1.28
N ALA A 26 13.76 -16.82 0.54
CA ALA A 26 14.38 -17.14 -0.76
C ALA A 26 14.14 -16.08 -1.87
N VAL A 27 13.18 -15.18 -1.68
CA VAL A 27 12.89 -14.06 -2.58
C VAL A 27 12.95 -12.70 -1.88
N GLY A 28 13.54 -12.65 -0.66
CA GLY A 28 13.76 -11.41 0.09
C GLY A 28 12.60 -10.96 0.95
N MET A 29 11.63 -11.86 1.24
CA MET A 29 10.58 -11.60 2.22
C MET A 29 11.12 -11.73 3.66
N PRO A 30 10.45 -11.16 4.66
CA PRO A 30 10.92 -11.17 6.05
C PRO A 30 11.05 -12.57 6.67
N SER A 31 10.14 -13.48 6.34
CA SER A 31 10.11 -14.85 6.86
C SER A 31 9.71 -15.87 5.80
N ASP A 32 9.89 -17.16 6.08
CA ASP A 32 9.47 -18.23 5.17
C ASP A 32 7.95 -18.47 5.19
N ASP A 33 7.23 -17.89 6.14
CA ASP A 33 5.76 -17.91 6.18
C ASP A 33 5.15 -16.83 5.28
N ASP A 34 5.96 -15.83 4.86
CA ASP A 34 5.50 -14.77 3.97
C ASP A 34 5.39 -15.26 2.53
N MET A 35 4.22 -15.05 1.94
CA MET A 35 3.99 -15.38 0.53
C MET A 35 4.83 -14.45 -0.36
N GLY A 36 5.60 -15.03 -1.30
CA GLY A 36 6.23 -14.27 -2.38
C GLY A 36 5.17 -13.67 -3.32
N ASN A 37 5.55 -12.62 -4.00
CA ASN A 37 4.70 -11.97 -4.99
C ASN A 37 5.44 -11.77 -6.33
N SER A 38 4.71 -11.29 -7.34
CA SER A 38 5.27 -11.14 -8.69
C SER A 38 6.41 -10.14 -8.77
N GLU A 39 6.39 -9.07 -7.98
CA GLU A 39 7.46 -8.06 -7.93
C GLU A 39 8.77 -8.69 -7.43
N VAL A 40 8.74 -9.25 -6.22
CA VAL A 40 9.95 -9.83 -5.60
C VAL A 40 10.53 -10.97 -6.43
N GLY A 41 9.68 -11.80 -7.03
CA GLY A 41 10.11 -12.89 -7.89
C GLY A 41 10.79 -12.40 -9.17
N HIS A 42 10.22 -11.41 -9.85
CA HIS A 42 10.81 -10.85 -11.07
C HIS A 42 12.08 -10.05 -10.78
N ASN A 43 12.14 -9.30 -9.67
CA ASN A 43 13.36 -8.63 -9.24
C ASN A 43 14.48 -9.65 -8.99
N ALA A 44 14.21 -10.73 -8.27
CA ALA A 44 15.21 -11.76 -7.96
C ALA A 44 15.71 -12.47 -9.23
N ILE A 45 14.82 -12.87 -10.14
CA ILE A 45 15.19 -13.53 -11.41
C ILE A 45 15.93 -12.54 -12.31
N GLY A 46 15.42 -11.32 -12.46
CA GLY A 46 16.00 -10.29 -13.34
C GLY A 46 17.40 -9.85 -12.91
N ALA A 47 17.65 -9.79 -11.62
CA ALA A 47 18.94 -9.41 -11.03
C ALA A 47 19.88 -10.60 -10.77
N GLY A 48 19.37 -11.84 -10.80
CA GLY A 48 20.15 -13.03 -10.47
C GLY A 48 20.58 -13.12 -9.00
N GLN A 49 19.93 -12.32 -8.13
CA GLN A 49 20.20 -12.31 -6.69
C GLN A 49 18.98 -11.86 -5.90
N VAL A 50 18.97 -12.17 -4.60
CA VAL A 50 17.89 -11.81 -3.68
C VAL A 50 18.19 -10.46 -3.03
N TYR A 51 17.20 -9.58 -3.05
CA TYR A 51 17.23 -8.30 -2.34
C TYR A 51 16.19 -8.31 -1.23
N SER A 52 16.47 -7.65 -0.12
CA SER A 52 15.43 -7.33 0.86
C SER A 52 14.36 -6.48 0.17
N GLN A 53 13.13 -6.95 0.19
CA GLN A 53 12.02 -6.31 -0.51
C GLN A 53 11.21 -5.38 0.41
N GLY A 54 10.22 -4.70 -0.14
CA GLY A 54 9.50 -3.63 0.53
C GLY A 54 9.09 -3.92 1.96
N ALA A 55 8.47 -5.08 2.22
CA ALA A 55 8.08 -5.49 3.57
C ALA A 55 9.28 -5.59 4.53
N ALA A 56 10.35 -6.29 4.11
CA ALA A 56 11.56 -6.45 4.91
C ALA A 56 12.30 -5.12 5.11
N LEU A 57 12.37 -4.28 4.09
CA LEU A 57 12.99 -2.96 4.19
C LEU A 57 12.27 -2.09 5.22
N VAL A 58 10.93 -2.05 5.18
CA VAL A 58 10.14 -1.26 6.12
C VAL A 58 10.25 -1.81 7.54
N ALA A 59 10.15 -3.13 7.72
CA ALA A 59 10.31 -3.76 9.03
C ALA A 59 11.68 -3.47 9.64
N ASN A 60 12.76 -3.58 8.85
CA ASN A 60 14.12 -3.27 9.30
C ASN A 60 14.27 -1.79 9.66
N ALA A 61 13.78 -0.87 8.82
CA ALA A 61 13.85 0.57 9.07
C ALA A 61 13.04 1.01 10.30
N ILE A 62 11.96 0.31 10.63
CA ILE A 62 11.21 0.51 11.88
C ILE A 62 12.01 -0.03 13.06
N ALA A 63 12.57 -1.24 12.95
CA ALA A 63 13.29 -1.90 14.03
C ALA A 63 14.59 -1.18 14.42
N ASP A 64 15.35 -0.68 13.45
CA ASP A 64 16.58 0.09 13.68
C ASP A 64 16.33 1.59 13.91
N GLY A 65 15.10 2.05 13.72
CA GLY A 65 14.68 3.44 13.93
C GLY A 65 15.08 4.40 12.80
N SER A 66 15.67 3.95 11.72
CA SER A 66 16.14 4.81 10.62
C SER A 66 14.99 5.52 9.91
N ILE A 67 13.80 4.88 9.80
CA ILE A 67 12.59 5.49 9.24
C ILE A 67 12.21 6.80 9.95
N TRP A 68 12.41 6.88 11.28
CA TRP A 68 12.07 8.06 12.09
C TRP A 68 13.05 9.22 11.93
N GLN A 69 14.27 8.91 11.50
CA GLN A 69 15.32 9.89 11.24
C GLN A 69 15.29 10.38 9.80
N GLY A 70 14.57 9.70 8.92
CA GLY A 70 14.42 10.05 7.51
C GLY A 70 13.74 11.42 7.32
N GLU A 71 14.21 12.17 6.33
CA GLU A 71 13.70 13.52 6.03
C GLU A 71 12.18 13.53 5.79
N ALA A 72 11.65 12.51 5.09
CA ALA A 72 10.22 12.44 4.79
C ALA A 72 9.36 12.30 6.08
N TRP A 73 9.76 11.44 7.02
CA TRP A 73 9.08 11.34 8.31
C TRP A 73 9.13 12.65 9.09
N GLN A 74 10.30 13.28 9.15
CA GLN A 74 10.46 14.57 9.82
C GLN A 74 9.58 15.66 9.20
N GLN A 75 9.44 15.67 7.87
CA GLN A 75 8.54 16.60 7.17
C GLN A 75 7.06 16.30 7.47
N ILE A 76 6.64 15.03 7.53
CA ILE A 76 5.29 14.63 7.93
C ILE A 76 4.96 15.15 9.34
N ILE A 77 5.85 14.93 10.29
CA ILE A 77 5.69 15.39 11.68
C ILE A 77 5.66 16.93 11.75
N ALA A 78 6.57 17.59 11.05
CA ALA A 78 6.63 19.05 11.01
C ALA A 78 5.37 19.63 10.36
N GLY A 79 4.90 19.07 9.26
CA GLY A 79 3.66 19.46 8.60
C GLY A 79 2.46 19.37 9.52
N ALA A 80 2.29 18.24 10.22
CA ALA A 80 1.23 18.07 11.19
C ALA A 80 1.31 19.11 12.33
N LYS A 81 2.51 19.33 12.90
CA LYS A 81 2.68 20.28 14.03
C LYS A 81 2.46 21.73 13.65
N THR A 82 2.81 22.12 12.44
CA THR A 82 2.60 23.51 11.93
C THR A 82 1.21 23.74 11.36
N GLY A 83 0.52 22.66 10.98
CA GLY A 83 -0.84 22.67 10.46
C GLY A 83 -1.89 22.42 11.54
N ARG A 84 -2.88 21.57 11.22
CA ARG A 84 -4.00 21.24 12.12
C ARG A 84 -3.64 20.27 13.25
N GLY A 85 -2.48 19.66 13.19
CA GLY A 85 -2.03 18.67 14.16
C GLY A 85 -2.48 17.24 13.84
N VAL A 86 -2.88 16.97 12.61
CA VAL A 86 -3.44 15.67 12.19
C VAL A 86 -2.53 14.97 11.19
N ILE A 87 -2.31 13.67 11.40
CA ILE A 87 -1.72 12.78 10.39
C ILE A 87 -2.78 11.76 9.97
N HIS A 88 -2.96 11.62 8.67
CA HIS A 88 -3.80 10.60 8.05
C HIS A 88 -2.94 9.45 7.55
N PHE A 89 -3.33 8.23 7.86
CA PHE A 89 -2.73 7.00 7.34
C PHE A 89 -3.75 6.30 6.45
N ILE A 90 -3.43 6.12 5.18
CA ILE A 90 -4.27 5.40 4.20
C ILE A 90 -3.51 4.15 3.75
N GLY A 91 -4.15 3.00 3.67
CA GLY A 91 -3.53 1.79 3.13
C GLY A 91 -4.28 0.51 3.44
N LEU A 92 -3.77 -0.59 2.91
CA LEU A 92 -4.36 -1.91 3.08
C LEU A 92 -4.27 -2.36 4.54
N PHE A 93 -5.39 -2.81 5.08
CA PHE A 93 -5.56 -2.98 6.52
C PHE A 93 -5.58 -4.46 6.90
N SER A 94 -4.42 -5.10 6.84
CA SER A 94 -4.21 -6.51 7.20
C SER A 94 -2.74 -6.80 7.53
N ASP A 95 -2.45 -8.03 7.88
CA ASP A 95 -1.10 -8.58 8.05
C ASP A 95 -0.65 -9.46 6.87
N GLY A 96 -1.42 -9.45 5.76
CA GLY A 96 -1.14 -10.28 4.58
C GLY A 96 0.21 -10.03 3.91
N ASN A 97 0.90 -8.95 4.28
CA ASN A 97 2.29 -8.63 3.93
C ASN A 97 2.59 -8.57 2.41
N VAL A 98 1.55 -8.33 1.60
CA VAL A 98 1.68 -8.19 0.13
C VAL A 98 1.78 -6.73 -0.29
N HIS A 99 0.96 -5.86 0.29
CA HIS A 99 0.95 -4.41 0.01
C HIS A 99 1.37 -3.58 1.22
N SER A 100 1.05 -4.04 2.42
CA SER A 100 1.26 -3.35 3.70
C SER A 100 1.34 -4.37 4.83
N HIS A 101 1.62 -3.89 6.03
CA HIS A 101 1.49 -4.68 7.26
C HIS A 101 0.94 -3.81 8.38
N ILE A 102 -0.07 -4.33 9.10
CA ILE A 102 -0.76 -3.58 10.16
C ILE A 102 0.17 -3.18 11.32
N ASP A 103 1.21 -3.96 11.61
CA ASP A 103 2.16 -3.62 12.66
C ASP A 103 3.06 -2.44 12.27
N HIS A 104 3.34 -2.25 10.98
CA HIS A 104 4.01 -1.02 10.52
C HIS A 104 3.15 0.21 10.80
N LEU A 105 1.83 0.11 10.57
CA LEU A 105 0.88 1.17 10.90
C LEU A 105 0.84 1.43 12.41
N LYS A 106 0.74 0.40 13.26
CA LYS A 106 0.78 0.56 14.72
C LYS A 106 2.05 1.26 15.18
N ALA A 107 3.21 0.91 14.63
CA ALA A 107 4.48 1.55 14.95
C ALA A 107 4.47 3.05 14.60
N MET A 108 3.96 3.41 13.41
CA MET A 108 3.86 4.82 13.00
C MET A 108 2.87 5.62 13.86
N VAL A 109 1.73 5.04 14.23
CA VAL A 109 0.75 5.68 15.11
C VAL A 109 1.34 5.93 16.50
N GLY A 110 1.98 4.92 17.08
CA GLY A 110 2.66 5.04 18.38
C GLY A 110 3.79 6.09 18.34
N ARG A 111 4.56 6.11 17.25
CA ARG A 111 5.62 7.09 17.05
C ARG A 111 5.07 8.50 16.90
N ALA A 112 4.00 8.72 16.16
CA ALA A 112 3.36 10.02 15.99
C ALA A 112 2.90 10.60 17.34
N LYS A 113 2.28 9.77 18.22
CA LYS A 113 1.95 10.15 19.60
C LYS A 113 3.21 10.58 20.36
N GLY A 114 4.27 9.77 20.34
CA GLY A 114 5.54 10.05 21.02
C GLY A 114 6.23 11.32 20.55
N GLU A 115 5.98 11.74 19.31
CA GLU A 115 6.50 12.98 18.74
C GLU A 115 5.58 14.20 19.00
N GLY A 116 4.46 14.02 19.73
CA GLY A 116 3.59 15.10 20.12
C GLY A 116 2.61 15.57 19.04
N VAL A 117 2.27 14.73 18.09
CA VAL A 117 1.14 14.94 17.15
C VAL A 117 -0.17 14.90 17.94
N LYS A 118 -1.13 15.76 17.60
CA LYS A 118 -2.39 15.87 18.35
C LYS A 118 -3.40 14.78 18.00
N ALA A 119 -3.46 14.43 16.73
CA ALA A 119 -4.43 13.46 16.25
C ALA A 119 -3.90 12.60 15.09
N VAL A 120 -4.40 11.37 15.01
CA VAL A 120 -4.24 10.52 13.83
C VAL A 120 -5.60 10.03 13.33
N ARG A 121 -5.69 9.85 12.03
CA ARG A 121 -6.87 9.32 11.33
C ARG A 121 -6.46 8.18 10.42
N ILE A 122 -7.14 7.06 10.54
CA ILE A 122 -6.85 5.86 9.77
C ILE A 122 -7.95 5.68 8.71
N HIS A 123 -7.54 5.48 7.47
CA HIS A 123 -8.42 5.17 6.35
C HIS A 123 -8.12 3.72 5.92
N ALA A 124 -8.96 2.81 6.40
CA ALA A 124 -8.73 1.37 6.32
C ALA A 124 -9.24 0.80 4.99
N LEU A 125 -8.32 0.40 4.10
CA LEU A 125 -8.67 -0.37 2.90
C LEU A 125 -8.76 -1.84 3.31
N LEU A 126 -9.98 -2.39 3.34
CA LEU A 126 -10.22 -3.75 3.81
C LEU A 126 -9.70 -4.77 2.79
N ASP A 127 -9.05 -5.81 3.27
CA ASP A 127 -8.36 -6.80 2.45
C ASP A 127 -9.32 -7.91 1.98
N GLY A 128 -9.33 -9.08 2.59
CA GLY A 128 -10.14 -10.22 2.17
C GLY A 128 -9.67 -10.89 0.88
N ARG A 129 -8.41 -10.65 0.47
CA ARG A 129 -7.75 -11.25 -0.68
C ARG A 129 -6.40 -11.86 -0.35
N ASP A 130 -5.54 -11.10 0.33
CA ASP A 130 -4.22 -11.55 0.77
C ASP A 130 -4.32 -12.24 2.15
N VAL A 131 -5.48 -12.11 2.78
CA VAL A 131 -5.93 -12.77 4.02
C VAL A 131 -7.33 -13.38 3.79
N PRO A 132 -7.89 -14.18 4.73
CA PRO A 132 -9.22 -14.78 4.55
C PRO A 132 -10.31 -13.76 4.20
N GLU A 133 -11.24 -14.17 3.35
CA GLU A 133 -12.21 -13.31 2.66
C GLU A 133 -13.12 -12.48 3.59
N THR A 134 -13.29 -12.89 4.84
CA THR A 134 -14.19 -12.25 5.82
C THR A 134 -13.49 -11.97 7.16
N SER A 135 -12.16 -11.75 7.13
CA SER A 135 -11.33 -11.57 8.34
C SER A 135 -11.21 -10.09 8.79
N ALA A 136 -11.90 -9.13 8.16
CA ALA A 136 -11.73 -7.70 8.48
C ALA A 136 -11.90 -7.38 9.98
N LEU A 137 -12.83 -8.04 10.68
CA LEU A 137 -13.05 -7.81 12.10
C LEU A 137 -11.90 -8.34 12.98
N ASP A 138 -11.12 -9.32 12.51
CA ASP A 138 -9.95 -9.82 13.22
C ASP A 138 -8.84 -8.75 13.30
N TYR A 139 -8.86 -7.79 12.40
CA TYR A 139 -7.96 -6.63 12.38
C TYR A 139 -8.61 -5.38 12.97
N VAL A 140 -9.85 -5.08 12.62
CA VAL A 140 -10.55 -3.84 13.01
C VAL A 140 -10.75 -3.81 14.53
N VAL A 141 -11.30 -4.87 15.14
CA VAL A 141 -11.62 -4.85 16.57
C VAL A 141 -10.38 -4.67 17.45
N PRO A 142 -9.28 -5.45 17.29
CA PRO A 142 -8.07 -5.22 18.08
C PRO A 142 -7.42 -3.86 17.80
N PHE A 143 -7.53 -3.34 16.58
CA PHE A 143 -6.94 -2.06 16.24
C PHE A 143 -7.73 -0.88 16.84
N GLU A 144 -9.06 -0.93 16.87
CA GLU A 144 -9.88 0.06 17.60
C GLU A 144 -9.55 0.06 19.10
N ALA A 145 -9.34 -1.12 19.70
CA ALA A 145 -8.89 -1.23 21.09
C ALA A 145 -7.51 -0.60 21.30
N PHE A 146 -6.55 -0.86 20.40
CA PHE A 146 -5.22 -0.24 20.41
C PHE A 146 -5.30 1.30 20.29
N LEU A 147 -6.15 1.83 19.39
CA LEU A 147 -6.34 3.28 19.26
C LEU A 147 -6.97 3.89 20.51
N ALA A 148 -7.95 3.21 21.12
CA ALA A 148 -8.59 3.65 22.36
C ALA A 148 -7.58 3.72 23.52
N GLU A 149 -6.69 2.73 23.63
CA GLU A 149 -5.62 2.70 24.63
C GLU A 149 -4.61 3.86 24.42
N LEU A 150 -4.28 4.17 23.17
CA LEU A 150 -3.42 5.29 22.84
C LEU A 150 -4.08 6.65 23.01
N SER A 151 -5.41 6.76 22.91
CA SER A 151 -6.16 8.02 22.97
C SER A 151 -6.26 8.62 24.39
N ALA A 152 -5.54 8.07 25.35
CA ALA A 152 -5.31 8.71 26.64
C ALA A 152 -4.46 9.99 26.47
N ASP A 153 -4.49 10.88 27.46
CA ASP A 153 -3.62 12.05 27.56
C ASP A 153 -3.74 13.10 26.43
N GLY A 154 -4.93 13.20 25.81
CA GLY A 154 -5.21 14.24 24.81
C GLY A 154 -4.75 13.93 23.39
N PHE A 155 -4.28 12.72 23.12
CA PHE A 155 -4.06 12.22 21.76
C PHE A 155 -5.36 11.65 21.18
N ASP A 156 -5.80 12.12 20.02
CA ASP A 156 -7.05 11.68 19.37
C ASP A 156 -6.75 10.74 18.21
N ALA A 157 -6.88 9.43 18.42
CA ALA A 157 -6.59 8.40 17.43
C ALA A 157 -7.86 7.64 17.05
N ARG A 158 -8.27 7.70 15.77
CA ARG A 158 -9.51 7.06 15.29
C ARG A 158 -9.35 6.47 13.90
N ILE A 159 -10.07 5.39 13.61
CA ILE A 159 -10.40 5.05 12.22
C ILE A 159 -11.42 6.10 11.75
N ALA A 160 -11.18 6.69 10.59
CA ALA A 160 -11.99 7.77 10.04
C ALA A 160 -12.87 7.34 8.88
N SER A 161 -12.37 6.44 8.06
CA SER A 161 -13.11 5.89 6.92
C SER A 161 -12.53 4.56 6.47
N GLY A 162 -13.20 3.89 5.56
CA GLY A 162 -12.69 2.68 4.95
C GLY A 162 -13.59 2.16 3.83
N GLY A 163 -13.29 0.95 3.40
CA GLY A 163 -14.02 0.20 2.36
C GLY A 163 -13.14 -0.86 1.74
N GLY A 164 -13.73 -1.76 0.97
CA GLY A 164 -13.02 -2.86 0.33
C GLY A 164 -12.03 -2.37 -0.73
N ARG A 165 -10.83 -2.95 -0.74
CA ARG A 165 -9.72 -2.63 -1.65
C ARG A 165 -10.06 -2.73 -3.14
N GLN A 166 -11.09 -3.48 -3.52
CA GLN A 166 -11.58 -3.60 -4.90
C GLN A 166 -12.70 -2.59 -5.20
N ASN A 167 -13.15 -1.85 -4.20
CA ASN A 167 -14.22 -0.88 -4.32
C ASN A 167 -13.69 0.56 -4.34
N ILE A 168 -12.63 0.82 -3.57
CA ILE A 168 -12.05 2.17 -3.43
C ILE A 168 -10.52 2.15 -3.53
N THR A 169 -9.95 3.23 -4.02
CA THR A 169 -8.54 3.67 -3.89
C THR A 169 -7.51 2.82 -4.63
N MET A 170 -7.56 1.48 -4.52
CA MET A 170 -6.47 0.60 -4.94
C MET A 170 -6.60 0.12 -6.39
N ASP A 171 -6.85 1.02 -7.34
CA ASP A 171 -6.73 0.72 -8.76
C ASP A 171 -5.26 0.64 -9.22
N ARG A 172 -5.03 0.18 -10.42
CA ARG A 172 -3.71 0.10 -11.05
C ARG A 172 -3.78 0.13 -12.57
N TYR A 173 -2.74 0.65 -13.19
CA TYR A 173 -2.54 0.69 -14.64
C TYR A 173 -3.63 1.47 -15.39
N ASP A 174 -4.14 2.52 -14.78
CA ASP A 174 -5.21 3.37 -15.33
C ASP A 174 -6.50 2.59 -15.69
N ALA A 175 -6.75 1.45 -15.02
CA ALA A 175 -7.85 0.56 -15.40
C ALA A 175 -9.23 1.09 -14.95
N ASN A 176 -9.30 1.70 -13.76
CA ASN A 176 -10.57 2.14 -13.18
C ASN A 176 -10.41 3.36 -12.25
N TRP A 177 -10.18 4.53 -12.80
CA TRP A 177 -10.06 5.77 -12.02
C TRP A 177 -11.29 6.09 -11.18
N ALA A 178 -12.49 5.59 -11.53
CA ALA A 178 -13.69 5.77 -10.70
C ALA A 178 -13.57 5.10 -9.32
N MET A 179 -12.73 4.06 -9.20
CA MET A 179 -12.39 3.45 -7.90
C MET A 179 -11.54 4.41 -7.06
N VAL A 180 -10.59 5.11 -7.67
CA VAL A 180 -9.73 6.09 -6.98
C VAL A 180 -10.54 7.33 -6.61
N GLU A 181 -11.41 7.81 -7.51
CA GLU A 181 -12.35 8.89 -7.25
C GLU A 181 -13.25 8.60 -6.04
N LYS A 182 -13.84 7.40 -6.01
CA LYS A 182 -14.66 6.96 -4.86
C LYS A 182 -13.86 6.95 -3.55
N GLY A 183 -12.60 6.50 -3.58
CA GLY A 183 -11.69 6.59 -2.44
C GLY A 183 -11.40 8.03 -2.04
N TRP A 184 -11.20 8.92 -3.01
CA TRP A 184 -11.00 10.35 -2.77
C TRP A 184 -12.20 10.97 -2.06
N HIS A 185 -13.41 10.74 -2.56
CA HIS A 185 -14.66 11.20 -1.94
C HIS A 185 -14.79 10.68 -0.50
N THR A 186 -14.42 9.43 -0.26
CA THR A 186 -14.51 8.82 1.07
C THR A 186 -13.47 9.39 2.05
N HIS A 187 -12.21 9.47 1.64
CA HIS A 187 -11.11 9.85 2.55
C HIS A 187 -10.93 11.36 2.67
N VAL A 188 -11.02 12.07 1.52
CA VAL A 188 -10.74 13.51 1.47
C VAL A 188 -11.99 14.33 1.76
N LEU A 189 -13.12 13.98 1.18
CA LEU A 189 -14.36 14.75 1.35
C LEU A 189 -15.18 14.27 2.55
N GLY A 190 -14.92 13.06 3.06
CA GLY A 190 -15.70 12.47 4.16
C GLY A 190 -17.10 12.03 3.73
N GLU A 191 -17.26 11.68 2.44
CA GLU A 191 -18.53 11.26 1.86
C GLU A 191 -18.68 9.74 1.91
N GLY A 192 -19.84 9.27 2.37
CA GLY A 192 -20.16 7.86 2.49
C GLY A 192 -21.21 7.57 3.54
N GLN A 193 -21.61 6.31 3.64
CA GLN A 193 -22.49 5.85 4.70
C GLN A 193 -21.79 6.02 6.05
N GLN A 194 -22.45 6.69 6.99
CA GLN A 194 -21.88 6.98 8.32
C GLN A 194 -22.16 5.87 9.32
N PHE A 195 -21.14 5.56 10.13
CA PHE A 195 -21.23 4.61 11.25
C PHE A 195 -20.52 5.19 12.48
N ALA A 196 -20.85 4.67 13.67
CA ALA A 196 -20.26 5.12 14.92
C ALA A 196 -18.78 4.71 15.08
N ASN A 197 -18.40 3.57 14.52
CA ASN A 197 -17.04 3.02 14.52
C ASN A 197 -16.87 2.01 13.37
N ALA A 198 -15.65 1.56 13.11
CA ALA A 198 -15.36 0.67 12.00
C ALA A 198 -15.93 -0.75 12.20
N THR A 199 -15.97 -1.24 13.44
CA THR A 199 -16.64 -2.51 13.78
C THR A 199 -18.12 -2.46 13.38
N ALA A 200 -18.84 -1.39 13.72
CA ALA A 200 -20.23 -1.21 13.34
C ALA A 200 -20.38 -1.07 11.81
N ALA A 201 -19.43 -0.43 11.14
CA ALA A 201 -19.44 -0.29 9.69
C ALA A 201 -19.32 -1.65 8.99
N VAL A 202 -18.33 -2.46 9.35
CA VAL A 202 -18.13 -3.80 8.75
C VAL A 202 -19.35 -4.69 8.97
N ASN A 203 -19.89 -4.74 10.20
CA ASN A 203 -21.08 -5.53 10.51
C ASN A 203 -22.31 -5.05 9.72
N GLY A 204 -22.61 -3.75 9.77
CA GLY A 204 -23.76 -3.19 9.09
C GLY A 204 -23.70 -3.33 7.56
N LEU A 205 -22.50 -3.18 6.97
CA LEU A 205 -22.32 -3.38 5.53
C LEU A 205 -22.47 -4.84 5.11
N ARG A 206 -22.01 -5.80 5.93
CA ARG A 206 -22.21 -7.23 5.68
C ARG A 206 -23.70 -7.61 5.81
N GLU A 207 -24.43 -7.04 6.76
CA GLU A 207 -25.88 -7.24 6.89
C GLU A 207 -26.66 -6.69 5.70
N GLN A 208 -26.27 -5.51 5.17
CA GLN A 208 -26.87 -4.89 4.01
C GLN A 208 -26.52 -5.61 2.70
N ASN A 209 -25.38 -6.29 2.66
CA ASN A 209 -24.85 -6.97 1.46
C ASN A 209 -24.47 -8.43 1.79
N PRO A 210 -25.44 -9.31 2.05
CA PRO A 210 -25.17 -10.69 2.44
C PRO A 210 -24.32 -11.44 1.40
N GLY A 211 -23.27 -12.11 1.88
CA GLY A 211 -22.34 -12.86 1.03
C GLY A 211 -21.23 -12.03 0.38
N THR A 212 -21.18 -10.73 0.62
CA THR A 212 -20.06 -9.88 0.15
C THR A 212 -18.83 -10.12 0.99
N ILE A 213 -17.69 -10.36 0.34
CA ILE A 213 -16.39 -10.50 0.99
C ILE A 213 -15.77 -9.12 1.26
N ASP A 214 -14.81 -9.05 2.17
CA ASP A 214 -14.29 -7.79 2.68
C ASP A 214 -13.69 -6.86 1.62
N GLN A 215 -12.98 -7.42 0.63
CA GLN A 215 -12.40 -6.62 -0.47
C GLN A 215 -13.43 -5.87 -1.31
N ASP A 216 -14.70 -6.30 -1.29
CA ASP A 216 -15.79 -5.75 -2.11
C ASP A 216 -16.80 -4.94 -1.27
N LEU A 217 -16.57 -4.78 0.03
CA LEU A 217 -17.45 -3.98 0.90
C LEU A 217 -17.51 -2.52 0.42
N PRO A 218 -18.70 -1.90 0.44
CA PRO A 218 -18.87 -0.49 0.09
C PRO A 218 -18.03 0.44 0.98
N PRO A 219 -17.74 1.68 0.51
CA PRO A 219 -17.08 2.67 1.33
C PRO A 219 -17.95 3.11 2.51
N PHE A 220 -17.29 3.47 3.60
CA PHE A 220 -17.91 4.00 4.80
C PHE A 220 -17.08 5.13 5.42
N VAL A 221 -17.72 5.97 6.19
CA VAL A 221 -17.06 7.00 7.02
C VAL A 221 -17.51 6.85 8.47
N ILE A 222 -16.62 7.19 9.39
CA ILE A 222 -16.97 7.27 10.80
C ILE A 222 -17.45 8.68 11.10
N GLY A 223 -18.65 8.78 11.68
CA GLY A 223 -19.28 10.04 12.01
C GLY A 223 -19.43 10.23 13.52
N ASP A 224 -19.32 11.48 13.95
CA ASP A 224 -19.64 11.93 15.28
C ASP A 224 -20.60 13.12 15.15
N ASN A 225 -21.80 13.01 15.76
CA ASN A 225 -22.86 14.01 15.66
C ASN A 225 -23.22 14.41 14.20
N GLY A 226 -23.18 13.43 13.28
CA GLY A 226 -23.51 13.63 11.87
C GLY A 226 -22.40 14.26 11.03
N GLN A 227 -21.21 14.49 11.60
CA GLN A 227 -20.04 15.00 10.90
C GLN A 227 -18.95 13.92 10.77
N PRO A 228 -18.25 13.81 9.64
CA PRO A 228 -17.13 12.88 9.51
C PRO A 228 -15.99 13.26 10.46
N VAL A 229 -15.43 12.27 11.17
CA VAL A 229 -14.38 12.52 12.19
C VAL A 229 -13.01 12.80 11.58
N GLY A 230 -12.82 12.61 10.29
CA GLY A 230 -11.48 12.70 9.71
C GLY A 230 -11.46 12.87 8.19
N ALA A 231 -12.22 13.83 7.64
CA ALA A 231 -11.95 14.32 6.28
C ALA A 231 -10.56 14.97 6.22
N ILE A 232 -9.82 14.74 5.11
CA ILE A 232 -8.47 15.31 4.94
C ILE A 232 -8.59 16.76 4.51
N GLU A 233 -7.92 17.69 5.21
CA GLU A 233 -8.04 19.12 4.99
C GLU A 233 -6.67 19.80 4.80
N ASP A 234 -6.70 21.08 4.45
CA ASP A 234 -5.50 21.91 4.32
C ASP A 234 -4.68 21.92 5.62
N GLY A 235 -3.38 21.69 5.52
CA GLY A 235 -2.46 21.65 6.64
C GLY A 235 -2.35 20.29 7.34
N ASP A 236 -3.05 19.28 6.87
CA ASP A 236 -2.86 17.92 7.36
C ASP A 236 -1.62 17.26 6.73
N SER A 237 -1.13 16.22 7.37
CA SER A 237 -0.13 15.32 6.78
C SER A 237 -0.78 14.00 6.39
N VAL A 238 -0.37 13.41 5.28
CA VAL A 238 -0.92 12.16 4.76
C VAL A 238 0.19 11.16 4.46
N VAL A 239 0.08 9.96 4.97
CA VAL A 239 0.98 8.84 4.66
C VAL A 239 0.18 7.71 4.01
N PHE A 240 0.53 7.36 2.78
CA PHE A 240 0.05 6.13 2.17
C PHE A 240 1.01 4.99 2.57
N PHE A 241 0.57 4.12 3.48
CA PHE A 241 1.48 3.19 4.15
C PHE A 241 1.69 1.85 3.43
N ASN A 242 1.15 1.67 2.23
CA ASN A 242 1.51 0.53 1.39
C ASN A 242 2.96 0.65 0.94
N PHE A 243 3.72 -0.42 1.03
CA PHE A 243 5.08 -0.47 0.51
C PHE A 243 5.13 -0.95 -0.96
N ARG A 244 4.11 -1.61 -1.45
CA ARG A 244 4.01 -2.03 -2.85
C ARG A 244 3.36 -0.95 -3.71
N GLY A 245 4.06 -0.60 -4.81
CA GLY A 245 3.74 0.57 -5.63
C GLY A 245 2.58 0.40 -6.61
N ASP A 246 2.33 -0.79 -7.17
CA ASP A 246 1.42 -1.00 -8.31
C ASP A 246 -0.02 -0.46 -8.09
N ARG A 247 -0.50 -0.43 -6.85
CA ARG A 247 -1.81 0.09 -6.47
C ARG A 247 -1.75 1.36 -5.61
N ALA A 248 -0.61 2.04 -5.61
CA ALA A 248 -0.36 3.26 -4.85
C ALA A 248 -0.15 4.48 -5.74
N ILE A 249 0.25 4.26 -7.00
CA ILE A 249 0.61 5.33 -7.95
C ILE A 249 -0.57 6.27 -8.20
N GLU A 250 -1.76 5.75 -8.44
CA GLU A 250 -2.90 6.57 -8.86
C GLU A 250 -3.41 7.49 -7.75
N ILE A 251 -3.54 6.99 -6.52
CA ILE A 251 -3.90 7.85 -5.39
C ILE A 251 -2.77 8.86 -5.07
N THR A 252 -1.51 8.47 -5.26
CA THR A 252 -0.37 9.38 -5.12
C THR A 252 -0.47 10.52 -6.13
N ARG A 253 -0.79 10.22 -7.39
CA ARG A 253 -1.03 11.24 -8.42
C ARG A 253 -2.20 12.14 -8.07
N ALA A 254 -3.29 11.59 -7.51
CA ALA A 254 -4.41 12.41 -7.07
C ALA A 254 -4.02 13.41 -5.96
N PHE A 255 -3.03 13.11 -5.11
CA PHE A 255 -2.50 14.05 -4.12
C PHE A 255 -1.43 14.99 -4.67
N GLU A 256 -0.55 14.52 -5.57
CA GLU A 256 0.67 15.25 -5.92
C GLU A 256 0.65 15.93 -7.29
N ASP A 257 -0.18 15.48 -8.25
CA ASP A 257 -0.22 16.08 -9.58
C ASP A 257 -0.92 17.45 -9.54
N ALA A 258 -0.21 18.50 -9.95
CA ALA A 258 -0.77 19.85 -10.04
C ALA A 258 -1.88 19.92 -11.11
N ASP A 259 -1.63 19.30 -12.27
CA ASP A 259 -2.54 19.28 -13.43
C ASP A 259 -3.35 17.98 -13.50
N PHE A 260 -3.80 17.48 -12.34
CA PHE A 260 -4.59 16.26 -12.29
C PHE A 260 -5.95 16.41 -12.95
N ALA A 261 -6.24 15.55 -13.93
CA ALA A 261 -7.45 15.60 -14.76
C ALA A 261 -8.17 14.25 -14.94
N ARG A 262 -7.92 13.27 -14.05
CA ARG A 262 -8.53 11.93 -14.17
C ARG A 262 -9.97 11.87 -13.64
N PHE A 263 -10.28 12.69 -12.63
CA PHE A 263 -11.59 12.91 -12.07
C PHE A 263 -11.67 14.30 -11.43
N ASP A 264 -12.88 14.78 -11.12
CA ASP A 264 -13.06 16.02 -10.37
C ASP A 264 -12.77 15.78 -8.88
N ARG A 265 -11.69 16.35 -8.37
CA ARG A 265 -11.36 16.26 -6.95
C ARG A 265 -12.29 17.05 -6.04
N VAL A 266 -13.18 17.92 -6.61
CA VAL A 266 -14.04 18.86 -5.88
C VAL A 266 -13.20 19.80 -4.98
N ARG A 267 -12.32 19.21 -4.17
CA ARG A 267 -11.36 19.88 -3.30
C ARG A 267 -10.03 19.12 -3.35
N ALA A 268 -8.93 19.84 -3.50
CA ALA A 268 -7.57 19.32 -3.45
C ALA A 268 -6.83 19.93 -2.26
N PRO A 269 -6.84 19.28 -1.08
CA PRO A 269 -6.26 19.84 0.11
C PRO A 269 -4.75 19.98 0.01
N LYS A 270 -4.20 21.06 0.56
CA LYS A 270 -2.76 21.30 0.64
C LYS A 270 -2.18 20.53 1.82
N VAL A 271 -1.72 19.32 1.54
CA VAL A 271 -1.19 18.41 2.56
C VAL A 271 0.31 18.17 2.39
N THR A 272 0.97 17.73 3.47
CA THR A 272 2.28 17.09 3.38
C THR A 272 2.06 15.61 3.11
N TYR A 273 2.27 15.17 1.86
CA TYR A 273 2.06 13.78 1.44
C TYR A 273 3.37 13.00 1.39
N ALA A 274 3.34 11.73 1.82
CA ALA A 274 4.41 10.76 1.63
C ALA A 274 3.85 9.35 1.37
N GLY A 275 4.55 8.57 0.56
CA GLY A 275 4.35 7.12 0.50
C GLY A 275 5.32 6.36 1.39
N MET A 276 5.09 5.07 1.57
CA MET A 276 6.02 4.21 2.31
C MET A 276 7.35 4.04 1.56
N LEU A 277 7.27 3.73 0.27
CA LEU A 277 8.40 3.65 -0.66
C LEU A 277 8.21 4.60 -1.84
N GLN A 278 9.24 4.78 -2.66
CA GLN A 278 9.07 5.37 -3.98
C GLN A 278 8.42 4.33 -4.90
N TYR A 279 7.20 4.62 -5.36
CA TYR A 279 6.36 3.69 -6.13
C TYR A 279 6.72 3.63 -7.61
N ASP A 280 7.22 4.76 -8.13
CA ASP A 280 7.67 4.89 -9.50
C ASP A 280 8.94 5.74 -9.55
N GLY A 281 10.05 5.11 -9.91
CA GLY A 281 11.37 5.75 -9.96
C GLY A 281 11.54 6.68 -11.16
N ASP A 282 10.81 6.43 -12.26
CA ASP A 282 10.88 7.23 -13.48
C ASP A 282 10.06 8.51 -13.32
N LEU A 283 8.84 8.38 -12.81
CA LEU A 283 7.97 9.51 -12.49
C LEU A 283 8.34 10.20 -11.17
N LYS A 284 9.22 9.59 -10.37
CA LYS A 284 9.63 10.07 -9.02
C LYS A 284 8.43 10.25 -8.09
N LEU A 285 7.52 9.25 -8.11
CA LEU A 285 6.30 9.24 -7.30
C LEU A 285 6.38 8.21 -6.17
N PRO A 286 5.99 8.56 -4.95
CA PRO A 286 5.74 9.93 -4.48
C PRO A 286 7.05 10.73 -4.39
N ARG A 287 6.92 12.05 -4.32
CA ARG A 287 8.08 12.95 -4.12
C ARG A 287 8.76 12.73 -2.77
N ARG A 288 7.99 12.33 -1.76
CA ARG A 288 8.47 11.97 -0.43
C ARG A 288 8.12 10.53 -0.13
N PHE A 289 9.08 9.77 0.36
CA PHE A 289 8.88 8.39 0.78
C PHE A 289 9.66 8.11 2.07
N LEU A 290 9.09 7.27 2.93
CA LEU A 290 9.63 7.02 4.28
C LEU A 290 10.86 6.12 4.25
N VAL A 291 10.90 5.15 3.35
CA VAL A 291 11.98 4.17 3.22
C VAL A 291 12.46 4.15 1.77
N ALA A 292 13.76 4.18 1.55
CA ALA A 292 14.34 4.10 0.20
C ALA A 292 14.08 2.70 -0.41
N PRO A 293 13.68 2.62 -1.68
CA PRO A 293 13.54 1.35 -2.37
C PRO A 293 14.90 0.64 -2.47
N PRO A 294 14.93 -0.70 -2.68
CA PRO A 294 16.18 -1.42 -2.85
C PRO A 294 16.93 -0.91 -4.09
N ALA A 295 18.23 -0.66 -3.96
CA ALA A 295 19.07 -0.29 -5.09
C ALA A 295 19.43 -1.55 -5.90
N ILE A 296 18.53 -1.98 -6.78
CA ILE A 296 18.72 -3.14 -7.64
C ILE A 296 19.52 -2.74 -8.88
N ALA A 297 20.69 -3.31 -9.05
CA ALA A 297 21.59 -3.06 -10.19
C ALA A 297 22.02 -4.35 -10.86
N ASN A 298 22.65 -4.22 -12.04
CA ASN A 298 23.20 -5.34 -12.80
C ASN A 298 22.15 -6.38 -13.20
N THR A 299 20.95 -5.92 -13.54
CA THR A 299 19.89 -6.80 -14.04
C THR A 299 20.26 -7.36 -15.41
N THR A 300 19.65 -8.50 -15.77
CA THR A 300 19.81 -9.13 -17.09
C THR A 300 19.50 -8.15 -18.22
N GLY A 301 18.42 -7.36 -18.10
CA GLY A 301 18.07 -6.33 -19.08
C GLY A 301 19.14 -5.25 -19.20
N GLU A 302 19.69 -4.79 -18.08
CA GLU A 302 20.79 -3.81 -18.07
C GLU A 302 22.05 -4.35 -18.77
N TRP A 303 22.42 -5.60 -18.51
CA TRP A 303 23.56 -6.24 -19.16
C TRP A 303 23.36 -6.40 -20.66
N PHE A 304 22.20 -6.82 -21.10
CA PHE A 304 21.89 -6.93 -22.53
C PHE A 304 21.93 -5.57 -23.22
N SER A 305 21.34 -4.54 -22.60
CA SER A 305 21.38 -3.19 -23.12
C SER A 305 22.80 -2.65 -23.26
N LYS A 306 23.63 -2.78 -22.21
CA LYS A 306 25.05 -2.38 -22.24
C LYS A 306 25.87 -3.15 -23.28
N SER A 307 25.46 -4.38 -23.60
CA SER A 307 26.10 -5.22 -24.62
C SER A 307 25.58 -4.96 -26.05
N GLY A 308 24.68 -4.01 -26.24
CA GLY A 308 24.08 -3.70 -27.55
C GLY A 308 23.10 -4.76 -28.04
N ILE A 309 22.60 -5.63 -27.17
CA ILE A 309 21.64 -6.68 -27.51
C ILE A 309 20.24 -6.09 -27.47
N ALA A 310 19.53 -6.17 -28.61
CA ALA A 310 18.13 -5.76 -28.68
C ALA A 310 17.24 -6.72 -27.88
N GLN A 311 16.31 -6.15 -27.12
CA GLN A 311 15.40 -6.89 -26.27
C GLN A 311 13.95 -6.61 -26.67
N PHE A 312 13.11 -7.61 -26.57
CA PHE A 312 11.67 -7.47 -26.78
C PHE A 312 10.92 -8.15 -25.64
N ALA A 313 10.22 -7.34 -24.85
CA ALA A 313 9.37 -7.79 -23.76
C ALA A 313 7.90 -7.75 -24.19
N CYS A 314 7.20 -8.88 -24.05
CA CYS A 314 5.79 -9.01 -24.43
C CYS A 314 5.01 -9.77 -23.37
N SER A 315 3.86 -9.23 -23.00
CA SER A 315 2.95 -9.86 -22.04
C SER A 315 1.51 -9.39 -22.29
N GLU A 316 0.57 -9.96 -21.55
CA GLU A 316 -0.75 -9.35 -21.39
C GLU A 316 -0.64 -8.07 -20.53
N THR A 317 -1.66 -7.18 -20.60
CA THR A 317 -1.63 -5.85 -19.96
C THR A 317 -1.31 -5.90 -18.46
N GLN A 318 -1.89 -6.84 -17.73
CA GLN A 318 -1.69 -6.98 -16.28
C GLN A 318 -0.27 -7.43 -15.89
N LYS A 319 0.52 -7.89 -16.85
CA LYS A 319 1.90 -8.36 -16.67
C LYS A 319 2.95 -7.47 -17.32
N PHE A 320 2.55 -6.33 -17.89
CA PHE A 320 3.49 -5.36 -18.48
C PHE A 320 4.62 -4.98 -17.51
N GLY A 321 4.28 -4.52 -16.31
CA GLY A 321 5.26 -4.16 -15.30
C GLY A 321 6.17 -5.31 -14.85
N HIS A 322 5.72 -6.55 -14.98
CA HIS A 322 6.49 -7.72 -14.56
C HIS A 322 7.63 -8.04 -15.52
N VAL A 323 7.38 -7.97 -16.82
CA VAL A 323 8.39 -8.29 -17.86
C VAL A 323 9.25 -7.09 -18.28
N THR A 324 8.94 -5.90 -17.76
CA THR A 324 9.71 -4.67 -17.99
C THR A 324 10.30 -4.13 -16.69
N TYR A 325 9.50 -3.45 -15.91
CA TYR A 325 9.87 -2.69 -14.73
C TYR A 325 10.46 -3.58 -13.61
N PHE A 326 9.73 -4.58 -13.13
CA PHE A 326 10.21 -5.46 -12.05
C PHE A 326 11.40 -6.30 -12.49
N TRP A 327 11.39 -6.81 -13.72
CA TRP A 327 12.52 -7.53 -14.31
C TRP A 327 13.80 -6.70 -14.33
N ASN A 328 13.68 -5.39 -14.49
CA ASN A 328 14.77 -4.44 -14.55
C ASN A 328 15.09 -3.76 -13.20
N GLY A 329 14.64 -4.34 -12.08
CA GLY A 329 14.95 -3.82 -10.75
C GLY A 329 14.23 -2.51 -10.46
N ASN A 330 12.95 -2.44 -10.81
CA ASN A 330 12.08 -1.28 -10.64
C ASN A 330 12.54 -0.05 -11.45
N ARG A 331 13.10 -0.30 -12.64
CA ARG A 331 13.49 0.71 -13.64
C ARG A 331 13.00 0.31 -15.03
N SER A 332 12.64 1.28 -15.87
CA SER A 332 12.26 1.06 -17.26
C SER A 332 13.38 1.40 -18.24
#